data_f6f9f9cfee923d53e920f939c617fee2
#
_entry.id   f6f9f9cfee923d53e920f939c617fee2
#
_cell.length_a   1.000
_cell.length_b   1.000
_cell.length_c   1.000
_cell.angle_alpha   90.00
_cell.angle_beta   90.00
_cell.angle_gamma   90.00
#
_symmetry.space_group_name_H-M   'P 1'
#
loop_
_entity.id
_entity.type
_entity.pdbx_description
1 polymer ?
#
loop_
_entity_poly.entity_id
_entity_poly.type
_entity_poly.pdbx_seq_one_letter_code
_entity_poly.pdbx_strand_id
1 'polypeptide(L)'
;MISDSLLIAAVVTHEDHEFIREIWRTHWGGAVMVSRGKIYHISELSALIAKKDDKYKGALTYSVCGEESECITLNALTQYQGIGTALVLAWENWARQHHVKRLWLITSNDNLKALRFYQKRGFRLCRIYPGAIDAARCQKPSIPLWGDKGIPIHDEIELEKWLTV
;
A
#
# COMPACT_ATOMS: atom_id res chain seq x y z
N MET A 1 -24.32 -14.27 18.99
CA MET A 1 -23.93 -12.92 18.52
C MET A 1 -22.65 -13.09 17.71
N ILE A 2 -22.74 -12.98 16.41
CA ILE A 2 -21.56 -13.01 15.52
C ILE A 2 -20.84 -11.68 15.72
N SER A 3 -19.58 -11.74 16.10
CA SER A 3 -18.74 -10.56 16.34
C SER A 3 -18.70 -9.68 15.09
N ASP A 4 -19.25 -8.49 15.20
CA ASP A 4 -19.22 -7.42 14.16
C ASP A 4 -17.80 -6.79 14.01
N SER A 5 -16.76 -7.59 14.28
CA SER A 5 -15.38 -7.14 14.35
C SER A 5 -14.66 -7.29 13.01
N LEU A 6 -13.91 -6.25 12.65
CA LEU A 6 -12.99 -6.27 11.52
C LEU A 6 -11.85 -7.26 11.81
N LEU A 7 -11.67 -8.24 10.94
CA LEU A 7 -10.58 -9.21 11.03
C LEU A 7 -9.48 -8.86 10.02
N ILE A 8 -8.25 -8.79 10.51
CA ILE A 8 -7.06 -8.65 9.65
C ILE A 8 -6.27 -9.95 9.71
N ALA A 9 -5.98 -10.52 8.54
CA ALA A 9 -5.26 -11.78 8.42
C ALA A 9 -4.30 -11.79 7.23
N ALA A 10 -3.29 -12.67 7.28
CA ALA A 10 -2.43 -12.94 6.14
C ALA A 10 -3.22 -13.64 5.03
N VAL A 11 -2.79 -13.42 3.79
CA VAL A 11 -3.33 -14.10 2.61
C VAL A 11 -2.93 -15.56 2.63
N VAL A 12 -3.90 -16.47 2.54
CA VAL A 12 -3.69 -17.91 2.62
C VAL A 12 -4.41 -18.66 1.49
N THR A 13 -5.66 -18.31 1.18
CA THR A 13 -6.49 -19.04 0.25
C THR A 13 -6.33 -18.56 -1.19
N HIS A 14 -6.75 -19.39 -2.13
CA HIS A 14 -6.85 -18.99 -3.55
C HIS A 14 -7.78 -17.79 -3.73
N GLU A 15 -8.89 -17.75 -3.01
CA GLU A 15 -9.85 -16.66 -3.03
C GLU A 15 -9.22 -15.34 -2.51
N ASP A 16 -8.41 -15.41 -1.47
CA ASP A 16 -7.65 -14.24 -0.96
C ASP A 16 -6.72 -13.68 -2.04
N HIS A 17 -6.00 -14.57 -2.76
CA HIS A 17 -5.12 -14.15 -3.85
C HIS A 17 -5.89 -13.54 -5.03
N GLU A 18 -7.04 -14.10 -5.40
CA GLU A 18 -7.89 -13.54 -6.46
C GLU A 18 -8.42 -12.17 -6.06
N PHE A 19 -8.79 -11.97 -4.81
CA PHE A 19 -9.21 -10.67 -4.31
C PHE A 19 -8.11 -9.60 -4.48
N ILE A 20 -6.85 -9.92 -4.17
CA ILE A 20 -5.74 -8.99 -4.37
C ILE A 20 -5.50 -8.70 -5.83
N ARG A 21 -5.55 -9.70 -6.71
CA ARG A 21 -5.43 -9.50 -8.17
C ARG A 21 -6.52 -8.57 -8.71
N GLU A 22 -7.75 -8.75 -8.23
CA GLU A 22 -8.87 -7.88 -8.59
C GLU A 22 -8.63 -6.44 -8.16
N ILE A 23 -8.15 -6.20 -6.93
CA ILE A 23 -7.79 -4.86 -6.45
C ILE A 23 -6.72 -4.23 -7.36
N TRP A 24 -5.68 -4.96 -7.69
CA TRP A 24 -4.61 -4.44 -8.54
C TRP A 24 -5.10 -4.08 -9.93
N ARG A 25 -5.94 -4.92 -10.52
CA ARG A 25 -6.52 -4.68 -11.83
C ARG A 25 -7.43 -3.44 -11.84
N THR A 26 -8.29 -3.29 -10.85
CA THR A 26 -9.31 -2.25 -10.81
C THR A 26 -8.80 -0.90 -10.29
N HIS A 27 -7.87 -0.91 -9.34
CA HIS A 27 -7.39 0.31 -8.65
C HIS A 27 -5.98 0.74 -9.03
N TRP A 28 -5.16 -0.18 -9.54
CA TRP A 28 -3.74 0.09 -9.81
C TRP A 28 -3.33 -0.11 -11.27
N GLY A 29 -4.29 -0.39 -12.15
CA GLY A 29 -4.09 -0.42 -13.59
C GLY A 29 -3.30 -1.63 -14.10
N GLY A 30 -3.27 -2.75 -13.38
CA GLY A 30 -2.68 -3.98 -13.90
C GLY A 30 -1.99 -4.88 -12.89
N ALA A 31 -1.15 -5.79 -13.41
CA ALA A 31 -0.52 -6.87 -12.65
C ALA A 31 0.85 -6.48 -12.05
N VAL A 32 1.33 -5.28 -12.30
CA VAL A 32 2.63 -4.79 -11.81
C VAL A 32 2.52 -3.43 -11.15
N MET A 33 3.40 -3.18 -10.19
CA MET A 33 3.62 -1.87 -9.60
C MET A 33 5.06 -1.44 -9.80
N VAL A 34 5.27 -0.13 -9.96
CA VAL A 34 6.62 0.45 -10.07
C VAL A 34 6.84 1.37 -8.88
N SER A 35 7.91 1.14 -8.15
CA SER A 35 8.35 1.97 -7.03
C SER A 35 9.85 2.15 -7.10
N ARG A 36 10.33 3.39 -7.14
CA ARG A 36 11.74 3.74 -7.27
C ARG A 36 12.44 3.00 -8.41
N GLY A 37 11.78 2.87 -9.56
CA GLY A 37 12.28 2.17 -10.74
C GLY A 37 12.23 0.64 -10.68
N LYS A 38 11.86 0.06 -9.54
CA LYS A 38 11.69 -1.39 -9.39
C LYS A 38 10.28 -1.81 -9.76
N ILE A 39 10.17 -2.87 -10.56
CA ILE A 39 8.90 -3.51 -10.90
C ILE A 39 8.59 -4.59 -9.87
N TYR A 40 7.39 -4.54 -9.30
CA TYR A 40 6.86 -5.55 -8.38
C TYR A 40 5.72 -6.32 -9.03
N HIS A 41 5.78 -7.66 -8.92
CA HIS A 41 4.69 -8.56 -9.27
C HIS A 41 3.98 -9.03 -7.98
N ILE A 42 2.68 -9.27 -8.05
CA ILE A 42 1.89 -9.72 -6.89
C ILE A 42 2.49 -10.97 -6.24
N SER A 43 3.00 -11.92 -7.06
CA SER A 43 3.58 -13.17 -6.59
C SER A 43 4.82 -13.00 -5.72
N GLU A 44 5.48 -11.85 -5.76
CA GLU A 44 6.69 -11.52 -4.99
C GLU A 44 6.38 -10.87 -3.64
N LEU A 45 5.11 -10.56 -3.38
CA LEU A 45 4.69 -9.76 -2.24
C LEU A 45 3.94 -10.59 -1.20
N SER A 46 4.11 -10.21 0.04
CA SER A 46 3.23 -10.62 1.13
C SER A 46 2.02 -9.70 1.20
N ALA A 47 0.94 -10.16 1.78
CA ALA A 47 -0.26 -9.35 1.89
C ALA A 47 -1.05 -9.64 3.17
N LEU A 48 -1.74 -8.60 3.62
CA LEU A 48 -2.75 -8.64 4.67
C LEU A 48 -4.10 -8.29 4.06
N ILE A 49 -5.14 -8.98 4.48
CA ILE A 49 -6.52 -8.72 4.08
C ILE A 49 -7.37 -8.33 5.28
N ALA A 50 -8.32 -7.47 5.02
CA ALA A 50 -9.34 -7.08 5.98
C ALA A 50 -10.68 -7.70 5.56
N LYS A 51 -11.33 -8.41 6.49
CA LYS A 51 -12.68 -8.99 6.31
C LYS A 51 -13.60 -8.51 7.43
N LYS A 52 -14.85 -8.29 7.09
CA LYS A 52 -15.94 -8.06 8.04
C LYS A 52 -17.17 -8.85 7.57
N ASP A 53 -17.76 -9.66 8.44
CA ASP A 53 -18.89 -10.55 8.10
C ASP A 53 -18.56 -11.43 6.89
N ASP A 54 -17.37 -12.06 6.88
CA ASP A 54 -16.81 -12.88 5.80
C ASP A 54 -16.67 -12.17 4.44
N LYS A 55 -16.86 -10.85 4.40
CA LYS A 55 -16.68 -10.05 3.18
C LYS A 55 -15.36 -9.32 3.18
N TYR A 56 -14.68 -9.35 2.04
CA TYR A 56 -13.47 -8.57 1.83
C TYR A 56 -13.74 -7.07 1.93
N LYS A 57 -12.92 -6.35 2.70
CA LYS A 57 -13.04 -4.91 2.93
C LYS A 57 -11.81 -4.11 2.54
N GLY A 58 -10.68 -4.76 2.37
CA GLY A 58 -9.45 -4.11 1.97
C GLY A 58 -8.26 -5.04 2.00
N ALA A 59 -7.13 -4.53 1.53
CA ALA A 59 -5.86 -5.26 1.51
C ALA A 59 -4.67 -4.30 1.57
N LEU A 60 -3.55 -4.80 2.10
CA LEU A 60 -2.25 -4.17 2.08
C LEU A 60 -1.25 -5.19 1.55
N THR A 61 -0.49 -4.82 0.52
CA THR A 61 0.62 -5.64 0.00
C THR A 61 1.94 -4.99 0.37
N TYR A 62 2.93 -5.81 0.71
CA TYR A 62 4.23 -5.33 1.15
C TYR A 62 5.37 -6.25 0.73
N SER A 63 6.55 -5.66 0.56
CA SER A 63 7.81 -6.36 0.38
C SER A 63 8.65 -6.27 1.65
N VAL A 64 9.64 -7.14 1.76
CA VAL A 64 10.61 -7.14 2.86
C VAL A 64 12.00 -7.25 2.28
N CYS A 65 12.92 -6.41 2.76
CA CYS A 65 14.31 -6.45 2.39
C CYS A 65 15.15 -6.13 3.64
N GLY A 66 15.80 -7.15 4.21
CA GLY A 66 16.54 -6.99 5.45
C GLY A 66 15.65 -6.53 6.60
N GLU A 67 16.02 -5.43 7.23
CA GLU A 67 15.27 -4.83 8.35
C GLU A 67 14.24 -3.76 7.89
N GLU A 68 13.93 -3.72 6.59
CA GLU A 68 12.98 -2.77 6.01
C GLU A 68 11.80 -3.47 5.33
N SER A 69 10.65 -2.85 5.38
CA SER A 69 9.44 -3.29 4.65
C SER A 69 8.80 -2.12 3.94
N GLU A 70 8.47 -2.32 2.67
CA GLU A 70 7.78 -1.36 1.83
C GLU A 70 6.32 -1.75 1.64
N CYS A 71 5.39 -0.83 1.93
CA CYS A 71 4.00 -0.97 1.51
C CYS A 71 3.88 -0.64 0.03
N ILE A 72 3.49 -1.62 -0.78
CA ILE A 72 3.34 -1.44 -2.23
C ILE A 72 1.94 -0.93 -2.57
N THR A 73 0.90 -1.52 -1.98
CA THR A 73 -0.48 -1.06 -2.15
C THR A 73 -1.25 -1.12 -0.83
N LEU A 74 -2.13 -0.15 -0.65
CA LEU A 74 -3.10 -0.13 0.44
C LEU A 74 -4.46 0.28 -0.11
N ASN A 75 -5.45 -0.57 0.05
CA ASN A 75 -6.82 -0.31 -0.38
C ASN A 75 -7.81 -0.61 0.73
N ALA A 76 -8.70 0.35 0.97
CA ALA A 76 -9.93 0.18 1.72
C ALA A 76 -11.10 0.33 0.74
N LEU A 77 -11.94 -0.69 0.62
CA LEU A 77 -13.07 -0.68 -0.31
C LEU A 77 -14.17 0.28 0.13
N THR A 78 -14.26 0.54 1.43
CA THR A 78 -15.16 1.53 2.00
C THR A 78 -14.35 2.53 2.81
N GLN A 79 -14.45 3.81 2.47
CA GLN A 79 -13.73 4.87 3.14
C GLN A 79 -14.34 5.18 4.52
N TYR A 80 -13.53 5.74 5.42
CA TYR A 80 -13.92 6.25 6.74
C TYR A 80 -14.42 5.19 7.74
N GLN A 81 -14.13 3.90 7.51
CA GLN A 81 -14.46 2.81 8.44
C GLN A 81 -13.26 2.26 9.22
N GLY A 82 -12.12 2.94 9.15
CA GLY A 82 -10.91 2.52 9.85
C GLY A 82 -10.18 1.32 9.27
N ILE A 83 -10.56 0.84 8.08
CA ILE A 83 -9.98 -0.34 7.43
C ILE A 83 -8.51 -0.13 7.11
N GLY A 84 -8.16 0.99 6.46
CA GLY A 84 -6.78 1.32 6.15
C GLY A 84 -5.91 1.47 7.41
N THR A 85 -6.44 2.08 8.45
CA THR A 85 -5.76 2.19 9.74
C THR A 85 -5.50 0.82 10.37
N ALA A 86 -6.48 -0.07 10.36
CA ALA A 86 -6.33 -1.42 10.89
C ALA A 86 -5.29 -2.24 10.12
N LEU A 87 -5.26 -2.12 8.80
CA LEU A 87 -4.26 -2.78 7.95
C LEU A 87 -2.85 -2.27 8.24
N VAL A 88 -2.64 -0.96 8.35
CA VAL A 88 -1.33 -0.38 8.67
C VAL A 88 -0.87 -0.79 10.06
N LEU A 89 -1.75 -0.78 11.05
CA LEU A 89 -1.42 -1.23 12.41
C LEU A 89 -1.05 -2.73 12.44
N ALA A 90 -1.76 -3.56 11.70
CA ALA A 90 -1.43 -4.99 11.59
C ALA A 90 -0.06 -5.19 10.92
N TRP A 91 0.27 -4.41 9.89
CA TRP A 91 1.58 -4.42 9.24
C TRP A 91 2.70 -3.95 10.21
N GLU A 92 2.47 -2.90 11.00
CA GLU A 92 3.41 -2.46 12.04
C GLU A 92 3.64 -3.55 13.10
N ASN A 93 2.59 -4.21 13.55
CA ASN A 93 2.68 -5.29 14.53
C ASN A 93 3.45 -6.48 13.97
N TRP A 94 3.16 -6.87 12.73
CA TRP A 94 3.91 -7.90 12.02
C TRP A 94 5.40 -7.54 11.94
N ALA A 95 5.70 -6.30 11.55
CA ALA A 95 7.07 -5.80 11.40
C ALA A 95 7.87 -5.89 12.72
N ARG A 96 7.25 -5.49 13.85
CA ARG A 96 7.89 -5.62 15.16
C ARG A 96 8.21 -7.07 15.52
N GLN A 97 7.29 -7.99 15.24
CA GLN A 97 7.47 -9.42 15.49
C GLN A 97 8.57 -10.04 14.62
N HIS A 98 8.85 -9.47 13.45
CA HIS A 98 9.85 -9.96 12.49
C HIS A 98 11.13 -9.12 12.45
N HIS A 99 11.37 -8.31 13.48
CA HIS A 99 12.58 -7.48 13.61
C HIS A 99 12.81 -6.48 12.48
N VAL A 100 11.73 -6.08 11.80
CA VAL A 100 11.73 -4.99 10.84
C VAL A 100 11.79 -3.67 11.60
N LYS A 101 12.74 -2.81 11.25
CA LYS A 101 12.98 -1.54 11.93
C LYS A 101 12.39 -0.35 11.19
N ARG A 102 12.33 -0.42 9.87
CA ARG A 102 11.87 0.68 9.02
C ARG A 102 10.70 0.23 8.16
N LEU A 103 9.60 0.96 8.26
CA LEU A 103 8.47 0.90 7.34
C LEU A 103 8.53 2.08 6.41
N TRP A 104 8.29 1.86 5.12
CA TRP A 104 8.28 2.96 4.16
C TRP A 104 7.34 2.69 3.00
N LEU A 105 7.06 3.72 2.24
CA LEU A 105 6.21 3.65 1.05
C LEU A 105 6.54 4.78 0.09
N ILE A 106 6.13 4.58 -1.15
CA ILE A 106 6.13 5.60 -2.19
C ILE A 106 4.68 5.96 -2.51
N THR A 107 4.42 7.24 -2.66
CA THR A 107 3.17 7.75 -3.22
C THR A 107 3.45 8.83 -4.25
N SER A 108 2.46 9.15 -5.09
CA SER A 108 2.58 10.19 -6.10
C SER A 108 2.29 11.58 -5.52
N ASN A 109 2.83 12.61 -6.17
CA ASN A 109 2.68 14.00 -5.76
C ASN A 109 1.23 14.50 -5.73
N ASP A 110 0.34 13.89 -6.49
CA ASP A 110 -1.09 14.22 -6.53
C ASP A 110 -1.92 13.57 -5.42
N ASN A 111 -1.39 12.52 -4.79
CA ASN A 111 -2.14 11.72 -3.82
C ASN A 111 -2.15 12.36 -2.42
N LEU A 112 -2.84 13.49 -2.31
CA LEU A 112 -2.93 14.26 -1.06
C LEU A 112 -3.63 13.50 0.06
N LYS A 113 -4.56 12.59 -0.29
CA LYS A 113 -5.22 11.70 0.68
C LYS A 113 -4.22 10.76 1.35
N ALA A 114 -3.35 10.12 0.56
CA ALA A 114 -2.31 9.24 1.08
C ALA A 114 -1.31 10.03 1.94
N LEU A 115 -0.83 11.18 1.48
CA LEU A 115 0.07 12.04 2.25
C LEU A 115 -0.52 12.41 3.61
N ARG A 116 -1.78 12.79 3.65
CA ARG A 116 -2.48 13.09 4.91
C ARG A 116 -2.64 11.84 5.77
N PHE A 117 -3.06 10.72 5.17
CA PHE A 117 -3.34 9.47 5.86
C PHE A 117 -2.09 8.96 6.59
N TYR A 118 -0.96 8.84 5.91
CA TYR A 118 0.26 8.28 6.49
C TYR A 118 0.91 9.20 7.51
N GLN A 119 0.95 10.53 7.26
CA GLN A 119 1.49 11.48 8.24
C GLN A 119 0.71 11.44 9.56
N LYS A 120 -0.61 11.32 9.52
CA LYS A 120 -1.43 11.16 10.72
C LYS A 120 -1.11 9.89 11.52
N ARG A 121 -0.48 8.90 10.90
CA ARG A 121 -0.06 7.62 11.52
C ARG A 121 1.41 7.58 11.88
N GLY A 122 2.06 8.74 11.86
CA GLY A 122 3.45 8.90 12.29
C GLY A 122 4.50 8.64 11.21
N PHE A 123 4.09 8.45 9.96
CA PHE A 123 5.03 8.44 8.84
C PHE A 123 5.50 9.87 8.54
N ARG A 124 6.76 10.02 8.18
CA ARG A 124 7.37 11.31 7.83
C ARG A 124 7.82 11.29 6.37
N LEU A 125 7.65 12.42 5.69
CA LEU A 125 8.25 12.61 4.36
C LEU A 125 9.77 12.62 4.51
N CYS A 126 10.46 11.77 3.75
CA CYS A 126 11.91 11.69 3.83
C CYS A 126 12.60 11.97 2.51
N ARG A 127 11.97 11.72 1.36
CA ARG A 127 12.56 12.00 0.05
C ARG A 127 11.49 12.35 -0.99
N ILE A 128 11.92 13.12 -1.99
CA ILE A 128 11.18 13.42 -3.21
C ILE A 128 12.05 12.99 -4.39
N TYR A 129 11.46 12.27 -5.35
CA TYR A 129 12.10 11.83 -6.57
C TYR A 129 11.46 12.55 -7.77
N PRO A 130 11.97 13.73 -8.16
CA PRO A 130 11.39 14.50 -9.26
C PRO A 130 11.45 13.72 -10.57
N GLY A 131 10.33 13.69 -11.31
CA GLY A 131 10.22 13.01 -12.60
C GLY A 131 10.18 11.48 -12.53
N ALA A 132 10.19 10.87 -11.34
CA ALA A 132 10.24 9.42 -11.20
C ALA A 132 9.00 8.73 -11.81
N ILE A 133 7.83 9.35 -11.72
CA ILE A 133 6.60 8.78 -12.32
C ILE A 133 6.61 8.93 -13.85
N ASP A 134 7.16 9.99 -14.38
CA ASP A 134 7.34 10.12 -15.83
C ASP A 134 8.22 9.00 -16.38
N ALA A 135 9.31 8.66 -15.68
CA ALA A 135 10.14 7.51 -15.98
C ALA A 135 9.41 6.17 -15.80
N ALA A 136 8.63 6.03 -14.73
CA ALA A 136 7.85 4.83 -14.46
C ALA A 136 6.80 4.53 -15.54
N ARG A 137 6.25 5.54 -16.22
CA ARG A 137 5.33 5.35 -17.35
C ARG A 137 5.95 4.59 -18.51
N CYS A 138 7.27 4.63 -18.68
CA CYS A 138 7.95 3.81 -19.68
C CYS A 138 7.82 2.31 -19.38
N GLN A 139 7.76 1.93 -18.12
CA GLN A 139 7.59 0.54 -17.66
C GLN A 139 6.13 0.18 -17.43
N LYS A 140 5.30 1.14 -17.08
CA LYS A 140 3.87 0.98 -16.81
C LYS A 140 3.08 2.12 -17.48
N PRO A 141 2.77 2.00 -18.79
CA PRO A 141 2.06 3.06 -19.53
C PRO A 141 0.64 3.36 -19.02
N SER A 142 0.06 2.48 -18.20
CA SER A 142 -1.26 2.68 -17.59
C SER A 142 -1.29 3.76 -16.50
N ILE A 143 -0.14 4.26 -16.05
CA ILE A 143 -0.09 5.36 -15.08
C ILE A 143 -0.64 6.64 -15.75
N PRO A 144 -1.71 7.24 -15.21
CA PRO A 144 -2.34 8.43 -15.82
C PRO A 144 -1.41 9.66 -15.77
N LEU A 145 -1.61 10.58 -16.70
CA LEU A 145 -0.89 11.87 -16.72
C LEU A 145 -1.41 12.85 -15.69
N TRP A 146 -2.70 12.75 -15.34
CA TRP A 146 -3.40 13.64 -14.45
C TRP A 146 -4.00 12.85 -13.31
N GLY A 147 -3.77 13.33 -12.11
CA GLY A 147 -4.34 12.80 -10.91
C GLY A 147 -5.69 13.41 -10.54
N ASP A 148 -6.10 13.13 -9.31
CA ASP A 148 -7.31 13.69 -8.74
C ASP A 148 -7.25 15.23 -8.72
N LYS A 149 -8.37 15.86 -9.01
CA LYS A 149 -8.51 17.35 -9.04
C LYS A 149 -7.56 18.07 -10.00
N GLY A 150 -7.09 17.42 -11.05
CA GLY A 150 -6.31 18.04 -12.10
C GLY A 150 -4.85 18.32 -11.74
N ILE A 151 -4.29 17.63 -10.75
CA ILE A 151 -2.87 17.72 -10.43
C ILE A 151 -2.09 16.83 -11.39
N PRO A 152 -1.09 17.36 -12.14
CA PRO A 152 -0.24 16.52 -12.98
C PRO A 152 0.57 15.53 -12.13
N ILE A 153 0.65 14.29 -12.61
CA ILE A 153 1.40 13.23 -11.90
C ILE A 153 2.80 13.11 -12.50
N HIS A 154 3.82 13.49 -11.74
CA HIS A 154 5.22 13.48 -12.17
C HIS A 154 6.18 12.84 -11.17
N ASP A 155 5.94 13.04 -9.87
CA ASP A 155 6.96 12.86 -8.85
C ASP A 155 6.56 11.78 -7.86
N GLU A 156 7.56 11.01 -7.40
CA GLU A 156 7.40 10.10 -6.27
C GLU A 156 7.81 10.80 -4.97
N ILE A 157 7.05 10.54 -3.91
CA ILE A 157 7.33 11.00 -2.54
C ILE A 157 7.47 9.77 -1.66
N GLU A 158 8.59 9.67 -0.95
CA GLU A 158 8.86 8.60 0.01
C GLU A 158 8.50 9.07 1.41
N LEU A 159 7.73 8.24 2.12
CA LEU A 159 7.44 8.41 3.54
C LEU A 159 7.97 7.21 4.30
N GLU A 160 8.45 7.44 5.52
CA GLU A 160 8.99 6.39 6.36
C GLU A 160 8.52 6.51 7.82
N LYS A 161 8.53 5.36 8.50
CA LYS A 161 8.32 5.29 9.95
C LYS A 161 9.32 4.32 10.53
N TRP A 162 10.16 4.82 11.45
CA TRP A 162 11.06 3.99 12.24
C TRP A 162 10.33 3.41 13.43
N LEU A 163 10.39 2.10 13.56
CA LEU A 163 9.78 1.40 14.68
C LEU A 163 10.77 1.39 15.85
N THR A 164 10.35 1.92 16.98
CA THR A 164 11.11 1.78 18.23
C THR A 164 11.00 0.35 18.74
N VAL A 165 12.14 -0.18 19.19
CA VAL A 165 12.23 -1.51 19.82
C VAL A 165 11.53 -1.46 21.19
#